data_cd97e2715f817bf9d51a93827f3f3768
#
_entry.id   cd97e2715f817bf9d51a93827f3f3768
#
_cell.length_a   1.000
_cell.length_b   1.000
_cell.length_c   1.000
_cell.angle_alpha   90.00
_cell.angle_beta   90.00
_cell.angle_gamma   90.00
#
_symmetry.space_group_name_H-M   'P 1'
#
loop_
_entity.id
_entity.type
_entity.pdbx_description
1 polymer ?
#
loop_
_entity_poly.entity_id
_entity_poly.type
_entity_poly.pdbx_seq_one_letter_code
_entity_poly.pdbx_strand_id
1 'polypeptide(L)'
;AAAMLNDGKVDPSDKVYCPGYYEAGNRRFGCWEKKGHKYMDWLSGIANSCDVYFYRMGLRAGGEAIEKYEKKFGLGQRTRIGLPGERRGHVFGPENRKTETKRQGSWHDGDTCNLAIGQGELP
;
A
#
# COMPACT_ATOMS: atom_id res chain seq x y z
N ALA A 1 3.91 4.67 -2.61
CA ALA A 1 4.61 5.36 -3.70
C ALA A 1 6.13 5.40 -3.48
N ALA A 2 6.64 6.12 -2.48
CA ALA A 2 8.09 6.32 -2.26
C ALA A 2 8.89 5.02 -2.15
N ALA A 3 8.38 4.03 -1.42
CA ALA A 3 9.03 2.71 -1.29
C ALA A 3 9.22 2.02 -2.63
N MET A 4 8.21 2.12 -3.50
CA MET A 4 8.20 1.45 -4.81
C MET A 4 9.30 1.99 -5.73
N LEU A 5 9.48 3.32 -5.75
CA LEU A 5 10.47 3.97 -6.59
C LEU A 5 11.89 3.84 -6.05
N ASN A 6 12.06 4.08 -4.74
CA ASN A 6 13.40 4.21 -4.16
C ASN A 6 14.16 2.88 -4.07
N ASP A 7 13.46 1.76 -3.91
CA ASP A 7 14.09 0.44 -3.85
C ASP A 7 14.41 -0.12 -5.25
N GLY A 8 14.14 0.62 -6.32
CA GLY A 8 14.44 0.25 -7.70
C GLY A 8 13.68 -0.97 -8.24
N LYS A 9 12.66 -1.42 -7.50
CA LYS A 9 11.84 -2.57 -7.90
C LYS A 9 10.73 -2.23 -8.90
N VAL A 10 10.47 -0.94 -9.06
CA VAL A 10 9.43 -0.41 -9.95
C VAL A 10 10.03 0.67 -10.82
N ASP A 11 9.96 0.49 -12.12
CA ASP A 11 10.30 1.53 -13.10
C ASP A 11 9.07 2.43 -13.31
N PRO A 12 9.20 3.77 -13.27
CA PRO A 12 8.09 4.68 -13.54
C PRO A 12 7.44 4.51 -14.92
N SER A 13 8.17 3.96 -15.88
CA SER A 13 7.68 3.67 -17.22
C SER A 13 6.93 2.33 -17.34
N ASP A 14 6.98 1.49 -16.30
CA ASP A 14 6.29 0.22 -16.26
C ASP A 14 4.78 0.41 -16.41
N LYS A 15 4.20 -0.24 -17.42
CA LYS A 15 2.77 -0.18 -17.69
C LYS A 15 2.03 -1.37 -17.09
N VAL A 16 0.92 -1.07 -16.45
CA VAL A 16 -0.03 -2.05 -15.89
C VAL A 16 -1.37 -1.88 -16.56
N TYR A 17 -1.97 -2.97 -16.99
CA TYR A 17 -3.34 -2.98 -17.47
C TYR A 17 -4.31 -3.09 -16.30
N CYS A 18 -5.23 -2.15 -16.19
CA CYS A 18 -6.30 -2.12 -15.19
C CYS A 18 -7.65 -2.49 -15.83
N PRO A 19 -8.16 -3.70 -15.62
CA PRO A 19 -9.49 -4.10 -16.09
C PRO A 19 -10.63 -3.65 -15.15
N GLY A 20 -10.34 -2.89 -14.09
CA GLY A 20 -11.27 -2.52 -13.04
C GLY A 20 -11.17 -3.39 -11.79
N TYR A 21 -10.32 -4.40 -11.78
CA TYR A 21 -10.06 -5.26 -10.63
C TYR A 21 -8.70 -5.95 -10.73
N TYR A 22 -8.26 -6.50 -9.61
CA TYR A 22 -7.07 -7.35 -9.49
C TYR A 22 -7.40 -8.58 -8.64
N GLU A 23 -6.86 -9.73 -8.98
CA GLU A 23 -7.02 -10.96 -8.20
C GLU A 23 -5.71 -11.32 -7.51
N ALA A 24 -5.75 -11.43 -6.19
CA ALA A 24 -4.64 -11.88 -5.36
C ALA A 24 -5.10 -13.08 -4.51
N GLY A 25 -4.54 -14.24 -4.77
CA GLY A 25 -5.01 -15.50 -4.19
C GLY A 25 -6.48 -15.75 -4.52
N ASN A 26 -7.29 -16.01 -3.51
CA ASN A 26 -8.72 -16.28 -3.66
C ASN A 26 -9.59 -15.02 -3.60
N ARG A 27 -8.99 -13.82 -3.65
CA ARG A 27 -9.68 -12.58 -3.37
C ARG A 27 -9.59 -11.62 -4.55
N ARG A 28 -10.73 -10.97 -4.85
CA ARG A 28 -10.81 -9.93 -5.86
C ARG A 28 -10.78 -8.56 -5.19
N PHE A 29 -9.87 -7.71 -5.63
CA PHE A 29 -9.68 -6.32 -5.20
C PHE A 29 -10.16 -5.40 -6.31
N GLY A 30 -11.17 -4.60 -6.06
CA GLY A 30 -11.74 -3.70 -7.06
C GLY A 30 -10.92 -2.43 -7.23
N CYS A 31 -11.01 -1.84 -8.43
CA CYS A 31 -10.68 -0.45 -8.67
C CYS A 31 -11.95 0.39 -8.56
N TRP A 32 -11.81 1.68 -8.23
CA TRP A 32 -12.96 2.58 -8.22
C TRP A 32 -13.58 2.73 -9.61
N GLU A 33 -12.75 2.77 -10.68
CA GLU A 33 -13.20 2.73 -12.06
C GLU A 33 -13.54 1.29 -12.47
N LYS A 34 -14.81 0.95 -12.46
CA LYS A 34 -15.29 -0.43 -12.73
C LYS A 34 -15.06 -0.91 -14.16
N LYS A 35 -15.01 0.00 -15.13
CA LYS A 35 -14.68 -0.31 -16.52
C LYS A 35 -13.19 -0.46 -16.76
N GLY A 36 -12.37 -0.13 -15.76
CA GLY A 36 -10.92 -0.17 -15.79
C GLY A 36 -10.30 1.06 -16.45
N HIS A 37 -9.12 1.41 -15.98
CA HIS A 37 -8.32 2.52 -16.52
C HIS A 37 -7.52 2.14 -17.77
N LYS A 38 -7.55 0.88 -18.19
CA LYS A 38 -6.70 0.33 -19.25
C LYS A 38 -5.22 0.38 -18.85
N TYR A 39 -4.34 0.86 -19.74
CA TYR A 39 -2.90 0.91 -19.45
C TYR A 39 -2.55 2.14 -18.63
N MET A 40 -1.93 1.91 -17.46
CA MET A 40 -1.46 2.92 -16.53
C MET A 40 0.05 2.77 -16.31
N ASP A 41 0.77 3.87 -16.34
CA ASP A 41 2.13 4.02 -15.84
C ASP A 41 2.11 4.72 -14.47
N TRP A 42 3.28 5.06 -13.96
CA TRP A 42 3.38 5.73 -12.66
C TRP A 42 2.59 7.03 -12.57
N LEU A 43 2.77 7.94 -13.54
CA LEU A 43 2.12 9.25 -13.50
C LEU A 43 0.62 9.14 -13.68
N SER A 44 0.18 8.38 -14.65
CA SER A 44 -1.25 8.16 -14.89
C SER A 44 -1.91 7.36 -13.78
N GLY A 45 -1.18 6.42 -13.16
CA GLY A 45 -1.64 5.66 -12.00
C GLY A 45 -1.93 6.55 -10.79
N ILE A 46 -1.05 7.53 -10.51
CA ILE A 46 -1.27 8.53 -9.46
C ILE A 46 -2.41 9.48 -9.84
N ALA A 47 -2.35 10.08 -11.03
CA ALA A 47 -3.32 11.08 -11.46
C ALA A 47 -4.76 10.56 -11.49
N ASN A 48 -4.95 9.28 -11.84
CA ASN A 48 -6.26 8.64 -11.90
C ASN A 48 -6.59 7.80 -10.65
N SER A 49 -5.74 7.81 -9.63
CA SER A 49 -5.91 7.00 -8.42
C SER A 49 -6.22 5.53 -8.76
N CYS A 50 -5.44 4.93 -9.65
CA CYS A 50 -5.68 3.57 -10.12
C CYS A 50 -5.25 2.54 -9.08
N ASP A 51 -6.22 1.96 -8.36
CA ASP A 51 -5.95 0.96 -7.32
C ASP A 51 -5.18 -0.25 -7.87
N VAL A 52 -5.57 -0.75 -9.05
CA VAL A 52 -4.92 -1.92 -9.67
C VAL A 52 -3.45 -1.67 -9.97
N TYR A 53 -3.09 -0.45 -10.40
CA TYR A 53 -1.70 -0.07 -10.58
C TYR A 53 -0.93 -0.24 -9.26
N PHE A 54 -1.47 0.31 -8.17
CA PHE A 54 -0.82 0.26 -6.86
C PHE A 54 -0.85 -1.12 -6.23
N TYR A 55 -1.86 -1.95 -6.44
CA TYR A 55 -1.83 -3.35 -6.02
C TYR A 55 -0.63 -4.09 -6.62
N ARG A 56 -0.45 -3.99 -7.94
CA ARG A 56 0.67 -4.65 -8.62
C ARG A 56 2.03 -4.11 -8.22
N MET A 57 2.16 -2.80 -8.16
CA MET A 57 3.43 -2.17 -7.78
C MET A 57 3.74 -2.40 -6.29
N GLY A 58 2.72 -2.41 -5.43
CA GLY A 58 2.85 -2.75 -4.02
C GLY A 58 3.34 -4.18 -3.80
N LEU A 59 2.82 -5.14 -4.55
CA LEU A 59 3.29 -6.52 -4.49
C LEU A 59 4.74 -6.67 -4.98
N ARG A 60 5.15 -5.93 -6.02
CA ARG A 60 6.55 -5.91 -6.47
C ARG A 60 7.48 -5.33 -5.41
N ALA A 61 7.09 -4.24 -4.76
CA ALA A 61 7.87 -3.63 -3.69
C ALA A 61 7.94 -4.53 -2.45
N GLY A 62 6.81 -5.13 -2.11
CA GLY A 62 6.62 -5.94 -0.91
C GLY A 62 6.16 -5.12 0.30
N GLY A 63 5.38 -5.75 1.17
CA GLY A 63 4.83 -5.10 2.37
C GLY A 63 5.91 -4.57 3.32
N GLU A 64 7.03 -5.31 3.46
CA GLU A 64 8.16 -4.90 4.31
C GLU A 64 8.80 -3.59 3.84
N ALA A 65 8.96 -3.41 2.53
CA ALA A 65 9.50 -2.17 1.98
C ALA A 65 8.55 -1.00 2.25
N ILE A 66 7.25 -1.20 2.10
CA ILE A 66 6.25 -0.17 2.36
C ILE A 66 6.27 0.21 3.84
N GLU A 67 6.21 -0.76 4.76
CA GLU A 67 6.29 -0.54 6.21
C GLU A 67 7.55 0.22 6.63
N LYS A 68 8.71 -0.14 6.05
CA LYS A 68 9.98 0.57 6.29
C LYS A 68 9.87 2.06 5.93
N TYR A 69 9.23 2.38 4.82
CA TYR A 69 9.04 3.78 4.40
C TYR A 69 8.00 4.51 5.24
N GLU A 70 6.93 3.87 5.67
CA GLU A 70 6.00 4.44 6.63
C GLU A 70 6.72 4.90 7.89
N LYS A 71 7.56 4.04 8.46
CA LYS A 71 8.41 4.38 9.62
C LYS A 71 9.39 5.51 9.32
N LYS A 72 10.02 5.53 8.14
CA LYS A 72 10.93 6.62 7.74
C LYS A 72 10.21 7.97 7.61
N PHE A 73 8.95 7.98 7.20
CA PHE A 73 8.11 9.18 7.15
C PHE A 73 7.52 9.58 8.50
N GLY A 74 7.84 8.85 9.57
CA GLY A 74 7.40 9.16 10.92
C GLY A 74 5.99 8.66 11.26
N LEU A 75 5.37 7.82 10.42
CA LEU A 75 4.13 7.18 10.79
C LEU A 75 4.33 6.29 12.03
N GLY A 76 3.32 6.19 12.87
CA GLY A 76 3.39 5.46 14.15
C GLY A 76 4.05 6.25 15.27
N GLN A 77 4.39 7.53 15.06
CA GLN A 77 4.97 8.43 16.06
C GLN A 77 4.09 9.67 16.23
N ARG A 78 4.14 10.26 17.45
CA ARG A 78 3.51 11.56 17.68
C ARG A 78 4.33 12.65 17.00
N THR A 79 3.65 13.58 16.30
CA THR A 79 4.29 14.71 15.64
C THR A 79 4.74 15.79 16.63
N ARG A 80 4.12 15.78 17.83
CA ARG A 80 4.36 16.77 18.92
C ARG A 80 4.03 18.20 18.51
N ILE A 81 3.05 18.38 17.62
CA ILE A 81 2.58 19.70 17.20
C ILE A 81 1.82 20.47 18.29
N GLY A 82 1.67 19.89 19.49
CA GLY A 82 1.06 20.55 20.64
C GLY A 82 -0.47 20.48 20.69
N LEU A 83 -1.12 19.72 19.80
CA LEU A 83 -2.57 19.55 19.86
C LEU A 83 -2.96 18.51 20.93
N PRO A 84 -3.96 18.81 21.79
CA PRO A 84 -4.45 17.86 22.76
C PRO A 84 -5.09 16.66 22.08
N GLY A 85 -4.88 15.46 22.64
CA GLY A 85 -5.47 14.23 22.11
C GLY A 85 -4.73 13.63 20.92
N GLU A 86 -3.57 14.16 20.53
CA GLU A 86 -2.76 13.58 19.48
C GLU A 86 -2.45 12.10 19.77
N ARG A 87 -2.72 11.23 18.81
CA ARG A 87 -2.40 9.81 18.87
C ARG A 87 -1.23 9.52 17.92
N ARG A 88 -0.35 8.57 18.28
CA ARG A 88 0.80 8.19 17.44
C ARG A 88 0.41 7.48 16.14
N GLY A 89 -0.84 7.00 16.03
CA GLY A 89 -1.25 6.14 14.94
C GLY A 89 -0.63 4.74 15.03
N HIS A 90 -0.84 3.95 14.01
CA HIS A 90 -0.33 2.59 13.91
C HIS A 90 0.28 2.38 12.51
N VAL A 91 1.46 1.76 12.44
CA VAL A 91 2.07 1.38 11.16
C VAL A 91 1.59 -0.03 10.83
N PHE A 92 0.95 -0.18 9.68
CA PHE A 92 0.46 -1.47 9.21
C PHE A 92 1.49 -2.14 8.30
N GLY A 93 2.01 -3.29 8.70
CA GLY A 93 3.00 -3.99 7.92
C GLY A 93 3.34 -5.37 8.49
N PRO A 94 4.14 -6.18 7.74
CA PRO A 94 4.47 -7.54 8.13
C PRO A 94 5.20 -7.64 9.47
N GLU A 95 6.11 -6.71 9.74
CA GLU A 95 6.90 -6.68 10.98
C GLU A 95 6.04 -6.29 12.17
N ASN A 96 5.25 -5.21 12.05
CA ASN A 96 4.37 -4.75 13.12
C ASN A 96 3.23 -5.75 13.39
N ARG A 97 2.76 -6.46 12.38
CA ARG A 97 1.77 -7.52 12.57
C ARG A 97 2.27 -8.61 13.50
N LYS A 98 3.56 -8.98 13.40
CA LYS A 98 4.18 -9.98 14.28
C LYS A 98 4.30 -9.51 15.73
N THR A 99 4.52 -8.21 15.94
CA THR A 99 4.90 -7.66 17.24
C THR A 99 3.77 -6.96 17.99
N GLU A 100 2.88 -6.26 17.31
CA GLU A 100 1.93 -5.35 17.93
C GLU A 100 0.46 -5.80 17.87
N THR A 101 0.11 -6.68 16.94
CA THR A 101 -1.28 -7.16 16.84
C THR A 101 -1.45 -8.50 17.52
N LYS A 102 -2.49 -8.61 18.35
CA LYS A 102 -2.96 -9.90 18.92
C LYS A 102 -3.52 -10.85 17.84
N ARG A 103 -3.56 -10.42 16.58
CA ARG A 103 -3.94 -11.24 15.44
C ARG A 103 -2.75 -12.09 15.02
N GLN A 104 -2.70 -13.29 15.53
CA GLN A 104 -1.83 -14.35 15.03
C GLN A 104 -2.30 -14.75 13.62
N GLY A 105 -1.59 -14.33 12.60
CA GLY A 105 -1.84 -14.71 11.22
C GLY A 105 -0.67 -14.35 10.32
N SER A 106 -0.41 -15.18 9.31
CA SER A 106 0.60 -14.88 8.30
C SER A 106 0.21 -13.66 7.47
N TRP A 107 1.21 -12.91 7.01
CA TRP A 107 1.01 -11.83 6.06
C TRP A 107 0.76 -12.41 4.66
N HIS A 108 -0.25 -11.93 3.98
CA HIS A 108 -0.65 -12.39 2.66
C HIS A 108 -0.58 -11.27 1.61
N ASP A 109 -0.57 -11.63 0.34
CA ASP A 109 -0.56 -10.68 -0.78
C ASP A 109 -1.73 -9.69 -0.72
N GLY A 110 -2.91 -10.14 -0.25
CA GLY A 110 -4.05 -9.27 -0.04
C GLY A 110 -3.82 -8.17 0.99
N ASP A 111 -3.03 -8.43 2.03
CA ASP A 111 -2.65 -7.42 3.02
C ASP A 111 -1.74 -6.37 2.38
N THR A 112 -0.79 -6.82 1.52
CA THR A 112 0.08 -5.92 0.77
C THR A 112 -0.72 -5.06 -0.23
N CYS A 113 -1.73 -5.62 -0.90
CA CYS A 113 -2.63 -4.87 -1.76
C CYS A 113 -3.33 -3.73 -1.00
N ASN A 114 -3.93 -4.05 0.15
CA ASN A 114 -4.58 -3.04 0.98
C ASN A 114 -3.59 -1.97 1.45
N LEU A 115 -2.43 -2.38 1.95
CA LEU A 115 -1.38 -1.46 2.40
C LEU A 115 -0.92 -0.52 1.27
N ALA A 116 -0.81 -1.03 0.04
CA ALA A 116 -0.32 -0.26 -1.11
C ALA A 116 -1.22 0.94 -1.48
N ILE A 117 -2.51 0.88 -1.15
CA ILE A 117 -3.49 1.96 -1.37
C ILE A 117 -3.86 2.71 -0.08
N GLY A 118 -3.14 2.46 1.01
CA GLY A 118 -3.41 3.10 2.30
C GLY A 118 -4.65 2.58 3.01
N GLN A 119 -5.10 1.39 2.68
CA GLN A 119 -6.18 0.69 3.36
C GLN A 119 -5.65 -0.50 4.16
N GLY A 120 -6.47 -1.02 5.05
CA GLY A 120 -6.12 -2.15 5.92
C GLY A 120 -6.50 -1.85 7.36
N GLU A 121 -5.70 -2.30 8.31
CA GLU A 121 -5.89 -2.03 9.74
C GLU A 121 -5.27 -0.68 10.16
N LEU A 122 -5.37 0.32 9.30
CA LEU A 122 -5.04 1.69 9.68
C LEU A 122 -6.15 2.22 10.60
N PRO A 123 -5.81 2.81 11.74
CA PRO A 123 -6.80 3.41 12.63
C PRO A 123 -7.43 4.64 12.02
#